data_ff44c961ef8cd31b4732103258a6fa84
#
_entry.id   ff44c961ef8cd31b4732103258a6fa84
#
_cell.length_a   1.000
_cell.length_b   1.000
_cell.length_c   1.000
_cell.angle_alpha   90.00
_cell.angle_beta   90.00
_cell.angle_gamma   90.00
#
_symmetry.space_group_name_H-M   'P 1'
#
loop_
_entity.id
_entity.type
_entity.pdbx_description
1 polymer ?
#
loop_
_entity_poly.entity_id
_entity_poly.type
_entity_poly.pdbx_seq_one_letter_code
_entity_poly.pdbx_strand_id
1 'polypeptide(L)'
;MSRRGSKAVKLQLFLKCGRVDMYNMEIFSKEKLQLHHDPPFRLTHHTIYEESYLLSEDTHVELHKLELDNHPEYDRRMEIIRENKKILEKRHIKKP
;
A
#
# COMPACT_ATOMS: atom_id res chain seq x y z
N MET A 1 -15.29 14.13 0.48
CA MET A 1 -15.65 12.73 0.46
C MET A 1 -14.44 11.83 0.37
N SER A 2 -13.62 12.05 -0.65
CA SER A 2 -12.45 11.19 -0.85
C SER A 2 -11.49 11.19 0.33
N ARG A 3 -11.38 12.31 1.04
CA ARG A 3 -10.47 12.38 2.18
C ARG A 3 -10.86 11.43 3.29
N ARG A 4 -12.16 11.30 3.54
CA ARG A 4 -12.63 10.36 4.53
C ARG A 4 -12.34 8.94 4.11
N GLY A 5 -12.50 8.66 2.83
CA GLY A 5 -12.20 7.35 2.29
C GLY A 5 -10.75 6.97 2.53
N SER A 6 -9.84 7.90 2.30
CA SER A 6 -8.40 7.64 2.49
C SER A 6 -8.07 7.27 3.93
N LYS A 7 -8.60 8.03 4.89
CA LYS A 7 -8.35 7.73 6.30
C LYS A 7 -8.94 6.40 6.70
N ALA A 8 -10.16 6.13 6.26
CA ALA A 8 -10.84 4.89 6.62
C ALA A 8 -10.10 3.68 6.03
N VAL A 9 -9.67 3.79 4.79
CA VAL A 9 -8.94 2.70 4.13
C VAL A 9 -7.58 2.48 4.81
N LYS A 10 -6.88 3.55 5.16
CA LYS A 10 -5.60 3.41 5.85
C LYS A 10 -5.77 2.69 7.17
N LEU A 11 -6.82 3.04 7.92
CA LEU A 11 -7.11 2.36 9.18
C LEU A 11 -7.43 0.89 8.96
N GLN A 12 -8.21 0.57 7.94
CA GLN A 12 -8.50 -0.81 7.59
C GLN A 12 -7.22 -1.60 7.31
N LEU A 13 -6.30 -1.00 6.56
CA LEU A 13 -5.03 -1.66 6.25
C LEU A 13 -4.23 -1.92 7.51
N PHE A 14 -4.20 -0.95 8.44
CA PHE A 14 -3.53 -1.17 9.73
C PHE A 14 -4.15 -2.34 10.49
N LEU A 15 -5.46 -2.42 10.49
CA LEU A 15 -6.15 -3.47 11.24
C LEU A 15 -6.01 -4.83 10.58
N LYS A 16 -6.00 -4.89 9.27
CA LYS A 16 -5.97 -6.17 8.55
C LYS A 16 -4.56 -6.65 8.21
N CYS A 17 -3.62 -5.75 8.06
CA CYS A 17 -2.27 -6.09 7.60
C CYS A 17 -1.19 -5.68 8.58
N GLY A 18 -1.50 -4.79 9.53
CA GLY A 18 -0.49 -4.25 10.44
C GLY A 18 0.18 -3.02 9.86
N ARG A 19 1.07 -2.42 10.63
CA ARG A 19 1.78 -1.20 10.23
C ARG A 19 3.10 -1.56 9.58
N VAL A 20 3.02 -2.01 8.35
CA VAL A 20 4.14 -2.60 7.63
C VAL A 20 4.24 -1.98 6.25
N ASP A 21 5.48 -1.70 5.82
CA ASP A 21 5.76 -1.36 4.43
C ASP A 21 5.57 -2.64 3.61
N MET A 22 4.62 -2.65 2.71
CA MET A 22 4.25 -3.88 2.00
C MET A 22 5.27 -4.32 0.96
N TYR A 23 6.26 -3.47 0.66
CA TYR A 23 7.33 -3.88 -0.25
C TYR A 23 8.41 -4.68 0.48
N ASN A 24 8.93 -4.12 1.58
CA ASN A 24 10.06 -4.75 2.29
C ASN A 24 9.65 -5.47 3.58
N MET A 25 8.38 -5.36 3.97
CA MET A 25 7.82 -6.04 5.15
C MET A 25 8.38 -5.52 6.47
N GLU A 26 8.93 -4.32 6.48
CA GLU A 26 9.45 -3.71 7.70
C GLU A 26 8.36 -2.95 8.42
N ILE A 27 8.43 -2.98 9.75
CA ILE A 27 7.44 -2.33 10.61
C ILE A 27 7.80 -0.86 10.78
N PHE A 28 6.80 0.01 10.60
CA PHE A 28 6.96 1.46 10.77
C PHE A 28 5.86 1.99 11.67
N SER A 29 6.08 3.17 12.26
CA SER A 29 4.98 3.86 12.91
C SER A 29 3.98 4.32 11.85
N LYS A 30 2.71 4.46 12.28
CA LYS A 30 1.66 4.77 11.32
C LYS A 30 1.88 6.11 10.61
N GLU A 31 2.57 7.07 11.26
CA GLU A 31 2.85 8.37 10.66
C GLU A 31 3.83 8.27 9.49
N LYS A 32 4.64 7.22 9.47
CA LYS A 32 5.65 7.04 8.44
C LYS A 32 5.18 6.18 7.28
N LEU A 33 3.96 5.69 7.34
CA LEU A 33 3.39 4.89 6.28
C LEU A 33 2.42 5.72 5.46
N GLN A 34 2.50 5.58 4.15
CA GLN A 34 1.69 6.33 3.21
C GLN A 34 0.86 5.38 2.37
N LEU A 35 -0.27 5.88 1.88
CA LEU A 35 -1.10 5.08 0.98
C LEU A 35 -0.61 5.22 -0.45
N HIS A 36 -0.41 4.09 -1.10
CA HIS A 36 -0.15 4.02 -2.52
C HIS A 36 -1.37 3.46 -3.21
N HIS A 37 -1.81 4.12 -4.28
CA HIS A 37 -2.99 3.72 -5.04
C HIS A 37 -2.55 3.06 -6.35
N ASP A 38 -3.13 1.91 -6.66
CA ASP A 38 -2.87 1.21 -7.91
C ASP A 38 -4.16 0.58 -8.39
N PRO A 39 -4.86 1.17 -9.38
CA PRO A 39 -4.41 2.29 -10.23
C PRO A 39 -4.34 3.63 -9.50
N PRO A 40 -3.58 4.59 -10.06
CA PRO A 40 -3.37 5.88 -9.40
C PRO A 40 -4.67 6.62 -9.14
N PHE A 41 -4.71 7.32 -8.00
CA PHE A 41 -5.89 8.08 -7.60
C PHE A 41 -6.33 9.07 -8.68
N ARG A 42 -5.37 9.69 -9.40
CA ARG A 42 -5.71 10.68 -10.43
C ARG A 42 -6.54 10.08 -11.57
N LEU A 43 -6.52 8.76 -11.72
CA LEU A 43 -7.29 8.08 -12.77
C LEU A 43 -8.66 7.62 -12.29
N THR A 44 -8.75 7.22 -11.04
CA THR A 44 -9.98 6.63 -10.50
C THR A 44 -10.79 7.58 -9.64
N HIS A 45 -10.12 8.55 -9.02
CA HIS A 45 -10.74 9.51 -8.10
C HIS A 45 -11.42 8.85 -6.91
N HIS A 46 -10.98 7.64 -6.55
CA HIS A 46 -11.52 6.97 -5.36
C HIS A 46 -10.39 6.25 -4.63
N THR A 47 -10.64 5.96 -3.36
CA THR A 47 -9.73 5.17 -2.53
C THR A 47 -10.51 3.98 -2.01
N ILE A 48 -10.07 2.78 -2.38
CA ILE A 48 -10.68 1.56 -1.88
C ILE A 48 -9.59 0.63 -1.37
N TYR A 49 -9.97 -0.21 -0.41
CA TYR A 49 -9.03 -1.10 0.25
C TYR A 49 -8.29 -2.00 -0.74
N GLU A 50 -9.01 -2.55 -1.73
CA GLU A 50 -8.44 -3.51 -2.66
C GLU A 50 -7.35 -2.93 -3.56
N GLU A 51 -7.36 -1.62 -3.74
CA GLU A 51 -6.42 -0.94 -4.63
C GLU A 51 -5.45 -0.05 -3.86
N SER A 52 -5.35 -0.24 -2.54
CA SER A 52 -4.52 0.59 -1.69
C SER A 52 -3.48 -0.25 -0.97
N TYR A 53 -2.30 0.32 -0.80
CA TYR A 53 -1.17 -0.37 -0.20
C TYR A 53 -0.43 0.57 0.74
N LEU A 54 0.19 0.02 1.79
CA LEU A 54 0.97 0.80 2.74
C LEU A 54 2.44 0.73 2.37
N LEU A 55 3.06 1.89 2.23
CA LEU A 55 4.49 1.98 1.91
C LEU A 55 5.12 3.07 2.77
N SER A 56 6.38 2.85 3.16
CA SER A 56 7.15 3.92 3.78
C SER A 56 7.42 5.01 2.74
N GLU A 57 7.79 6.20 3.21
CA GLU A 57 8.05 7.31 2.32
C GLU A 57 9.11 6.98 1.28
N ASP A 58 10.22 6.37 1.71
CA ASP A 58 11.31 6.04 0.79
C ASP A 58 10.85 5.09 -0.31
N THR A 59 10.14 4.04 0.06
CA THR A 59 9.63 3.08 -0.92
C THR A 59 8.63 3.74 -1.86
N HIS A 60 7.76 4.59 -1.31
CA HIS A 60 6.72 5.26 -2.08
C HIS A 60 7.32 6.21 -3.11
N VAL A 61 8.31 7.01 -2.70
CA VAL A 61 9.00 7.94 -3.59
C VAL A 61 9.70 7.19 -4.71
N GLU A 62 10.43 6.14 -4.36
CA GLU A 62 11.13 5.35 -5.36
C GLU A 62 10.18 4.70 -6.35
N LEU A 63 9.06 4.19 -5.86
CA LEU A 63 8.06 3.55 -6.71
C LEU A 63 7.48 4.55 -7.72
N HIS A 64 7.21 5.78 -7.29
CA HIS A 64 6.74 6.81 -8.21
C HIS A 64 7.77 7.16 -9.28
N LYS A 65 9.04 7.18 -8.91
CA LYS A 65 10.10 7.39 -9.89
C LYS A 65 10.11 6.28 -10.93
N LEU A 66 9.97 5.05 -10.49
CA LEU A 66 9.97 3.91 -11.40
C LEU A 66 8.76 3.93 -12.33
N GLU A 67 7.64 4.40 -11.84
CA GLU A 67 6.45 4.51 -12.67
C GLU A 67 6.71 5.37 -13.90
N LEU A 68 7.50 6.41 -13.75
CA LEU A 68 7.84 7.31 -14.85
C LEU A 68 9.03 6.85 -15.65
N ASP A 69 10.07 6.33 -14.99
CA ASP A 69 11.36 6.07 -15.62
C ASP A 69 11.58 4.63 -16.06
N ASN A 70 10.95 3.68 -15.38
CA ASN A 70 11.16 2.26 -15.66
C ASN A 70 9.90 1.49 -15.30
N HIS A 71 8.91 1.57 -16.16
CA HIS A 71 7.60 0.99 -15.91
C HIS A 71 7.64 -0.54 -15.70
N PRO A 72 8.44 -1.31 -16.43
CA PRO A 72 8.53 -2.75 -16.13
C PRO A 72 8.99 -3.06 -14.73
N GLU A 73 9.93 -2.27 -14.20
CA GLU A 73 10.38 -2.47 -12.81
C GLU A 73 9.29 -2.05 -11.82
N TYR A 74 8.54 -1.01 -12.14
CA TYR A 74 7.39 -0.61 -11.33
C TYR A 74 6.39 -1.77 -11.22
N ASP A 75 6.05 -2.38 -12.35
CA ASP A 75 5.11 -3.50 -12.38
C ASP A 75 5.61 -4.68 -11.55
N ARG A 76 6.89 -4.97 -11.64
CA ARG A 76 7.50 -6.06 -10.90
C ARG A 76 7.40 -5.82 -9.39
N ARG A 77 7.69 -4.60 -8.96
CA ARG A 77 7.58 -4.26 -7.53
C ARG A 77 6.15 -4.28 -7.05
N MET A 78 5.22 -3.85 -7.90
CA MET A 78 3.80 -3.91 -7.53
C MET A 78 3.32 -5.35 -7.35
N GLU A 79 3.83 -6.28 -8.14
CA GLU A 79 3.52 -7.70 -7.93
C GLU A 79 3.95 -8.17 -6.55
N ILE A 80 5.18 -7.79 -6.15
CA ILE A 80 5.68 -8.14 -4.83
C ILE A 80 4.79 -7.54 -3.74
N ILE A 81 4.44 -6.27 -3.90
CA ILE A 81 3.61 -5.56 -2.93
C ILE A 81 2.24 -6.23 -2.79
N ARG A 82 1.61 -6.60 -3.90
CA ARG A 82 0.31 -7.27 -3.87
C ARG A 82 0.38 -8.62 -3.17
N GLU A 83 1.42 -9.39 -3.45
CA GLU A 83 1.60 -10.69 -2.80
C GLU A 83 1.84 -10.53 -1.30
N ASN A 84 2.65 -9.55 -0.93
CA ASN A 84 2.91 -9.30 0.48
C ASN A 84 1.65 -8.89 1.23
N LYS A 85 0.79 -8.11 0.59
CA LYS A 85 -0.48 -7.73 1.20
C LYS A 85 -1.32 -8.96 1.50
N LYS A 86 -1.39 -9.90 0.57
CA LYS A 86 -2.13 -11.14 0.79
C LYS A 86 -1.56 -11.95 1.94
N ILE A 87 -0.23 -12.02 2.03
CA ILE A 87 0.43 -12.74 3.12
C ILE A 87 0.08 -12.09 4.46
N LEU A 88 0.14 -10.76 4.53
CA LEU A 88 -0.16 -10.04 5.76
C LEU A 88 -1.62 -10.24 6.17
N GLU A 89 -2.53 -10.18 5.21
CA GLU A 89 -3.95 -10.42 5.50
C GLU A 89 -4.18 -11.80 6.10
N LYS A 90 -3.54 -12.81 5.54
CA LYS A 90 -3.68 -14.17 6.04
C LYS A 90 -3.16 -14.31 7.47
N ARG A 91 -2.03 -13.67 7.75
CA ARG A 91 -1.44 -13.73 9.09
C ARG A 91 -2.36 -13.13 10.14
N HIS A 92 -3.01 -12.01 9.82
CA HIS A 92 -3.89 -11.34 10.77
C HIS A 92 -5.20 -12.08 10.96
N ILE A 93 -5.74 -12.64 9.89
CA ILE A 93 -6.99 -13.40 9.97
C ILE A 93 -6.83 -14.66 10.83
N LYS A 94 -5.65 -15.25 10.80
CA LYS A 94 -5.41 -16.48 11.56
C LYS A 94 -5.23 -16.26 13.05
N LYS A 95 -5.10 -15.04 13.48
CA LYS A 95 -4.98 -14.77 14.91
C LYS A 95 -6.32 -14.97 15.59
N PRO A 96 -6.33 -15.74 16.66
CA PRO A 96 -7.57 -15.93 17.42
C PRO A 96 -8.02 -14.65 18.10
#